data_2beb1e8a7ea7e6757d185629e98f8602
#
_entry.id   2beb1e8a7ea7e6757d185629e98f8602
#
_cell.length_a   1.000
_cell.length_b   1.000
_cell.length_c   1.000
_cell.angle_alpha   90.00
_cell.angle_beta   90.00
_cell.angle_gamma   90.00
#
_symmetry.space_group_name_H-M   'P 1'
#
loop_
_entity.id
_entity.type
_entity.pdbx_description
1 polymer ?
#
loop_
_entity_poly.entity_id
_entity_poly.type
_entity_poly.pdbx_seq_one_letter_code
_entity_poly.pdbx_strand_id
1 'polypeptide(L)'
;GHYYPEAPTGGCATGPVLPGSYTDKLEEGKRRTLGRCTYGIWNEDAYQLFMDVDTLGRLLEVLDKTSLRAAKIAKALEQFTLIVDFEQERDARIESYKKAREALKPVLEAENGSTMPVFYAVGNAHLDLAWLWPIAETGRKTARTFAAQLRLIEEYPEYKFIQSQPAEYEMCRKLYPKLFERIKAAVKKGQWIAEGAMWVEPDTNMASGEALIRQLLYGKQYYKDVFDVDSEVLWLPDTFGYTGALPQILKGCKVNYLVTQKIFWSYNEGEQFPYHYFNWEGIDGSRIVSFLPTSYTYKTNPKQLEEVWKNRSQLQDLDAFLLPFGYGDGGGGPTRDDIEYAKREQNLEGAPRVELSDPKSFFKKMDEAGGPVNTYVGELYFNAHRGTYTSQAKVKQNNRRAEFALREMEMWGAFGLCKGNVYDSEKADALWKELLLNQFHDILPGSSMGRVYEEARKAVGVVIETANKQADIYMSQLVTKENENDVTLFNSFGFERKTVVELPEAFADGAKTGVFRIIQ
;
A
#
# COMPACT_ATOMS: atom_id res chain seq x y z
N GLY A 1 4.34 -22.93 1.59
CA GLY A 1 2.94 -22.82 1.94
C GLY A 1 2.78 -21.82 3.06
N HIS A 2 2.02 -20.75 2.80
CA HIS A 2 1.63 -19.85 3.87
C HIS A 2 0.50 -20.51 4.65
N TYR A 3 0.75 -20.85 5.90
CA TYR A 3 -0.29 -21.24 6.81
C TYR A 3 -0.84 -19.95 7.44
N TYR A 4 -2.05 -19.58 7.05
CA TYR A 4 -2.83 -18.61 7.81
C TYR A 4 -3.67 -19.40 8.81
N PRO A 5 -3.38 -19.34 10.12
CA PRO A 5 -4.37 -19.81 11.06
C PRO A 5 -5.61 -18.96 10.84
N GLU A 6 -6.75 -19.60 10.62
CA GLU A 6 -8.04 -18.90 10.64
C GLU A 6 -8.09 -18.07 11.91
N ALA A 7 -8.04 -16.77 11.77
CA ALA A 7 -8.25 -15.89 12.90
C ALA A 7 -9.71 -16.06 13.31
N PRO A 8 -10.02 -16.29 14.57
CA PRO A 8 -11.41 -16.48 15.03
C PRO A 8 -12.29 -15.25 14.80
N THR A 9 -11.73 -14.16 14.36
CA THR A 9 -12.40 -12.89 14.10
C THR A 9 -11.85 -12.25 12.84
N GLY A 10 -12.28 -12.73 11.71
CA GLY A 10 -12.26 -12.01 10.45
C GLY A 10 -11.01 -11.20 10.13
N GLY A 11 -9.98 -11.83 9.59
CA GLY A 11 -9.33 -11.19 8.51
C GLY A 11 -7.92 -10.66 8.66
N CYS A 12 -7.31 -10.61 9.82
CA CYS A 12 -5.89 -10.21 9.88
C CYS A 12 -5.00 -11.44 9.86
N ALA A 13 -4.43 -11.75 8.70
CA ALA A 13 -3.38 -12.73 8.58
C ALA A 13 -2.08 -12.20 9.20
N THR A 14 -2.04 -12.15 10.52
CA THR A 14 -0.81 -11.92 11.24
C THR A 14 0.07 -13.15 11.07
N GLY A 15 1.10 -13.07 10.28
CA GLY A 15 2.12 -14.13 10.22
C GLY A 15 2.70 -14.43 11.60
N PRO A 16 3.67 -15.35 11.70
CA PRO A 16 4.25 -15.69 12.99
C PRO A 16 4.78 -14.45 13.68
N VAL A 17 4.15 -14.09 14.78
CA VAL A 17 4.53 -12.98 15.64
C VAL A 17 5.68 -13.45 16.52
N LEU A 18 6.68 -12.61 16.71
CA LEU A 18 7.77 -12.93 17.64
C LEU A 18 7.19 -13.16 19.04
N PRO A 19 7.66 -14.16 19.79
CA PRO A 19 7.22 -14.40 21.16
C PRO A 19 7.26 -13.11 21.99
N GLY A 20 6.16 -12.81 22.68
CA GLY A 20 6.03 -11.61 23.51
C GLY A 20 5.77 -10.30 22.77
N SER A 21 5.57 -10.32 21.46
CA SER A 21 5.39 -9.11 20.66
C SER A 21 3.92 -8.70 20.46
N TYR A 22 2.99 -9.65 20.47
CA TYR A 22 1.58 -9.37 20.17
C TYR A 22 0.60 -10.03 21.14
N THR A 23 0.74 -11.30 21.42
CA THR A 23 -0.17 -11.98 22.33
C THR A 23 0.43 -12.01 23.71
N ASP A 24 -0.18 -11.29 24.61
CA ASP A 24 -0.06 -11.61 26.00
C ASP A 24 -0.52 -13.05 26.21
N LYS A 25 0.39 -13.88 26.64
CA LYS A 25 0.17 -15.21 27.21
C LYS A 25 -0.95 -16.03 26.54
N LEU A 26 -0.57 -17.07 25.83
CA LEU A 26 -1.46 -18.21 25.63
C LEU A 26 -2.10 -18.53 26.99
N GLU A 27 -3.43 -18.59 27.05
CA GLU A 27 -4.13 -19.07 28.25
C GLU A 27 -3.44 -20.35 28.75
N GLU A 28 -3.14 -20.39 30.03
CA GLU A 28 -2.42 -21.49 30.64
C GLU A 28 -3.14 -22.81 30.32
N GLY A 29 -2.47 -23.72 29.67
CA GLY A 29 -3.02 -25.01 29.23
C GLY A 29 -3.51 -25.08 27.76
N LYS A 30 -3.68 -23.96 27.05
CA LYS A 30 -3.98 -23.99 25.61
C LYS A 30 -2.70 -23.99 24.77
N ARG A 31 -2.29 -25.16 24.29
CA ARG A 31 -1.23 -25.30 23.29
C ARG A 31 -1.84 -25.40 21.91
N ARG A 32 -1.33 -24.61 20.95
CA ARG A 32 -1.62 -24.87 19.54
C ARG A 32 -0.91 -26.16 19.15
N THR A 33 -1.66 -27.13 18.69
CA THR A 33 -1.12 -28.37 18.14
C THR A 33 -1.02 -28.23 16.62
N LEU A 34 0.12 -28.64 16.07
CA LEU A 34 0.19 -28.86 14.62
C LEU A 34 -0.77 -30.00 14.27
N GLY A 35 -1.63 -29.76 13.28
CA GLY A 35 -2.46 -30.78 12.73
C GLY A 35 -1.64 -31.82 11.95
N ARG A 36 -2.32 -32.73 11.28
CA ARG A 36 -1.68 -33.76 10.48
C ARG A 36 -0.91 -33.12 9.32
N CYS A 37 0.41 -33.32 9.26
CA CYS A 37 1.20 -32.97 8.10
C CYS A 37 1.05 -34.06 7.04
N THR A 38 0.57 -33.69 5.86
CA THR A 38 0.41 -34.60 4.72
C THR A 38 1.28 -34.11 3.55
N TYR A 39 1.77 -35.03 2.77
CA TYR A 39 2.36 -34.75 1.47
C TYR A 39 1.77 -35.68 0.42
N GLY A 40 1.78 -35.25 -0.84
CA GLY A 40 1.22 -36.02 -1.93
C GLY A 40 1.67 -35.50 -3.29
N ILE A 41 1.33 -36.21 -4.33
CA ILE A 41 1.53 -35.78 -5.71
C ILE A 41 0.38 -34.84 -6.10
N TRP A 42 0.72 -33.64 -6.56
CA TRP A 42 -0.25 -32.70 -7.10
C TRP A 42 -0.91 -33.26 -8.35
N ASN A 43 -2.24 -33.19 -8.44
CA ASN A 43 -3.02 -33.60 -9.59
C ASN A 43 -3.61 -32.37 -10.27
N GLU A 44 -3.01 -31.95 -11.36
CA GLU A 44 -3.43 -30.76 -12.10
C GLU A 44 -4.81 -30.94 -12.74
N ASP A 45 -5.14 -32.13 -13.28
CA ASP A 45 -6.45 -32.39 -13.88
C ASP A 45 -7.58 -32.27 -12.86
N ALA A 46 -7.36 -32.77 -11.64
CA ALA A 46 -8.31 -32.62 -10.55
C ALA A 46 -8.49 -31.15 -10.12
N TYR A 47 -7.38 -30.41 -10.03
CA TYR A 47 -7.41 -29.00 -9.67
C TYR A 47 -8.13 -28.16 -10.73
N GLN A 48 -7.81 -28.36 -12.00
CA GLN A 48 -8.45 -27.63 -13.08
C GLN A 48 -9.95 -27.96 -13.19
N LEU A 49 -10.35 -29.21 -12.97
CA LEU A 49 -11.75 -29.58 -12.89
C LEU A 49 -12.46 -28.91 -11.70
N PHE A 50 -11.79 -28.87 -10.52
CA PHE A 50 -12.32 -28.17 -9.36
C PHE A 50 -12.56 -26.68 -9.69
N MET A 51 -11.63 -26.01 -10.32
CA MET A 51 -11.76 -24.61 -10.71
C MET A 51 -12.89 -24.38 -11.73
N ASP A 52 -13.05 -25.29 -12.70
CA ASP A 52 -14.15 -25.25 -13.69
C ASP A 52 -15.51 -25.34 -12.99
N VAL A 53 -15.67 -26.32 -12.10
CA VAL A 53 -16.91 -26.56 -11.37
C VAL A 53 -17.21 -25.44 -10.37
N ASP A 54 -16.23 -24.98 -9.62
CA ASP A 54 -16.42 -23.94 -8.61
C ASP A 54 -16.73 -22.57 -9.28
N THR A 55 -16.08 -22.25 -10.41
CA THR A 55 -16.41 -21.05 -11.19
C THR A 55 -17.87 -21.06 -11.64
N LEU A 56 -18.32 -22.15 -12.25
CA LEU A 56 -19.71 -22.29 -12.72
C LEU A 56 -20.71 -22.34 -11.56
N GLY A 57 -20.35 -22.98 -10.45
CA GLY A 57 -21.18 -23.03 -9.25
C GLY A 57 -21.40 -21.64 -8.65
N ARG A 58 -20.32 -20.85 -8.49
CA ARG A 58 -20.39 -19.46 -8.01
C ARG A 58 -21.13 -18.53 -8.96
N LEU A 59 -20.95 -18.73 -10.27
CA LEU A 59 -21.72 -17.99 -11.26
C LEU A 59 -23.21 -18.31 -11.15
N LEU A 60 -23.56 -19.58 -10.98
CA LEU A 60 -24.95 -20.01 -10.81
C LEU A 60 -25.62 -19.42 -9.56
N GLU A 61 -24.86 -19.10 -8.50
CA GLU A 61 -25.40 -18.46 -7.30
C GLU A 61 -25.94 -17.04 -7.58
N VAL A 62 -25.35 -16.31 -8.54
CA VAL A 62 -25.64 -14.89 -8.81
C VAL A 62 -26.50 -14.64 -10.04
N LEU A 63 -26.64 -15.65 -10.92
CA LEU A 63 -27.51 -15.58 -12.08
C LEU A 63 -29.00 -15.64 -11.70
N ASP A 64 -29.84 -15.03 -12.55
CA ASP A 64 -31.28 -15.27 -12.50
C ASP A 64 -31.57 -16.76 -12.71
N LYS A 65 -32.16 -17.40 -11.70
CA LYS A 65 -32.47 -18.85 -11.69
C LYS A 65 -33.41 -19.27 -12.82
N THR A 66 -34.17 -18.35 -13.39
CA THR A 66 -35.11 -18.61 -14.50
C THR A 66 -34.46 -18.43 -15.86
N SER A 67 -33.21 -17.93 -15.92
CA SER A 67 -32.51 -17.68 -17.17
C SER A 67 -32.11 -18.98 -17.88
N LEU A 68 -32.08 -18.94 -19.21
CA LEU A 68 -31.56 -20.03 -20.02
C LEU A 68 -30.09 -20.33 -19.70
N ARG A 69 -29.31 -19.30 -19.36
CA ARG A 69 -27.91 -19.43 -18.96
C ARG A 69 -27.78 -20.29 -17.71
N ALA A 70 -28.55 -19.97 -16.65
CA ALA A 70 -28.57 -20.77 -15.42
C ALA A 70 -28.97 -22.23 -15.67
N ALA A 71 -29.98 -22.46 -16.51
CA ALA A 71 -30.43 -23.82 -16.87
C ALA A 71 -29.35 -24.63 -17.61
N LYS A 72 -28.60 -23.97 -18.55
CA LYS A 72 -27.50 -24.63 -19.26
C LYS A 72 -26.34 -24.99 -18.33
N ILE A 73 -25.96 -24.08 -17.42
CA ILE A 73 -24.90 -24.33 -16.43
C ILE A 73 -25.34 -25.48 -15.49
N ALA A 74 -26.56 -25.45 -14.95
CA ALA A 74 -27.06 -26.48 -14.06
C ALA A 74 -27.03 -27.87 -14.73
N LYS A 75 -27.46 -27.93 -16.00
CA LYS A 75 -27.40 -29.17 -16.79
C LYS A 75 -25.95 -29.65 -17.01
N ALA A 76 -25.02 -28.76 -17.28
CA ALA A 76 -23.62 -29.13 -17.47
C ALA A 76 -22.99 -29.64 -16.15
N LEU A 77 -23.32 -29.02 -15.01
CA LEU A 77 -22.90 -29.50 -13.69
C LEU A 77 -23.53 -30.85 -13.32
N GLU A 78 -24.78 -31.11 -13.71
CA GLU A 78 -25.39 -32.44 -13.59
C GLU A 78 -24.61 -33.47 -14.42
N GLN A 79 -24.29 -33.18 -15.68
CA GLN A 79 -23.48 -34.06 -16.54
C GLN A 79 -22.11 -34.36 -15.93
N PHE A 80 -21.44 -33.36 -15.36
CA PHE A 80 -20.19 -33.53 -14.61
C PHE A 80 -20.33 -34.62 -13.54
N THR A 81 -21.39 -34.60 -12.72
CA THR A 81 -21.58 -35.56 -11.62
C THR A 81 -21.83 -36.99 -12.13
N LEU A 82 -22.28 -37.15 -13.36
CA LEU A 82 -22.50 -38.47 -13.99
C LEU A 82 -21.23 -39.03 -14.65
N ILE A 83 -20.26 -38.17 -14.97
CA ILE A 83 -19.02 -38.56 -15.66
C ILE A 83 -17.92 -38.90 -14.66
N VAL A 84 -17.78 -38.09 -13.57
CA VAL A 84 -16.71 -38.27 -12.59
C VAL A 84 -17.00 -39.44 -11.67
N ASP A 85 -16.06 -40.38 -11.59
CA ASP A 85 -16.09 -41.50 -10.67
C ASP A 85 -14.87 -41.50 -9.77
N PHE A 86 -15.08 -41.16 -8.50
CA PHE A 86 -14.04 -41.07 -7.49
C PHE A 86 -13.56 -42.41 -6.97
N GLU A 87 -14.33 -43.51 -7.18
CA GLU A 87 -14.02 -44.85 -6.69
C GLU A 87 -13.09 -45.63 -7.63
N GLN A 88 -12.88 -45.12 -8.85
CA GLN A 88 -12.01 -45.79 -9.82
C GLN A 88 -10.54 -45.72 -9.47
N GLU A 89 -9.77 -46.65 -10.03
CA GLU A 89 -8.31 -46.60 -10.04
C GLU A 89 -7.80 -45.28 -10.60
N ARG A 90 -6.64 -44.87 -10.15
CA ARG A 90 -6.08 -43.52 -10.39
C ARG A 90 -6.15 -43.08 -11.83
N ASP A 91 -5.69 -43.87 -12.78
CA ASP A 91 -5.60 -43.46 -14.18
C ASP A 91 -6.97 -43.31 -14.84
N ALA A 92 -7.88 -44.23 -14.57
CA ALA A 92 -9.27 -44.16 -15.02
C ALA A 92 -10.01 -42.96 -14.39
N ARG A 93 -9.73 -42.69 -13.13
CA ARG A 93 -10.26 -41.52 -12.42
C ARG A 93 -9.79 -40.21 -13.04
N ILE A 94 -8.50 -40.09 -13.35
CA ILE A 94 -7.94 -38.88 -14.03
C ILE A 94 -8.58 -38.74 -15.42
N GLU A 95 -8.76 -39.80 -16.15
CA GLU A 95 -9.44 -39.77 -17.44
C GLU A 95 -10.92 -39.32 -17.32
N SER A 96 -11.60 -39.67 -16.26
CA SER A 96 -12.94 -39.16 -15.97
C SER A 96 -12.96 -37.66 -15.71
N TYR A 97 -11.92 -37.09 -15.06
CA TYR A 97 -11.77 -35.65 -14.85
C TYR A 97 -11.64 -34.90 -16.18
N LYS A 98 -10.82 -35.41 -17.10
CA LYS A 98 -10.65 -34.80 -18.43
C LYS A 98 -11.96 -34.83 -19.23
N LYS A 99 -12.69 -35.94 -19.23
CA LYS A 99 -13.98 -36.04 -19.87
C LYS A 99 -15.02 -35.09 -19.27
N ALA A 100 -15.03 -34.95 -17.96
CA ALA A 100 -15.90 -33.98 -17.28
C ALA A 100 -15.58 -32.52 -17.68
N ARG A 101 -14.31 -32.16 -17.79
CA ARG A 101 -13.89 -30.83 -18.25
C ARG A 101 -14.34 -30.55 -19.69
N GLU A 102 -14.23 -31.52 -20.59
CA GLU A 102 -14.76 -31.38 -21.97
C GLU A 102 -16.28 -31.17 -21.99
N ALA A 103 -17.03 -31.81 -21.10
CA ALA A 103 -18.46 -31.61 -20.97
C ALA A 103 -18.84 -30.23 -20.42
N LEU A 104 -17.98 -29.60 -19.57
CA LEU A 104 -18.17 -28.26 -19.03
C LEU A 104 -17.74 -27.15 -20.01
N LYS A 105 -16.88 -27.48 -20.94
CA LYS A 105 -16.26 -26.51 -21.87
C LYS A 105 -17.27 -25.61 -22.62
N PRO A 106 -18.41 -26.12 -23.18
CA PRO A 106 -19.34 -25.26 -23.91
C PRO A 106 -19.99 -24.15 -23.05
N VAL A 107 -20.11 -24.36 -21.74
CA VAL A 107 -20.65 -23.35 -20.81
C VAL A 107 -19.57 -22.45 -20.24
N LEU A 108 -18.30 -22.88 -20.21
CA LEU A 108 -17.16 -22.06 -19.84
C LEU A 108 -16.71 -21.13 -20.96
N GLU A 109 -16.83 -21.54 -22.21
CA GLU A 109 -16.44 -20.77 -23.40
C GLU A 109 -17.58 -19.92 -23.98
N ALA A 110 -18.76 -19.91 -23.37
CA ALA A 110 -19.84 -19.02 -23.79
C ALA A 110 -19.50 -17.56 -23.45
N GLU A 111 -19.65 -16.68 -24.44
CA GLU A 111 -19.17 -15.30 -24.36
C GLU A 111 -20.27 -14.30 -23.99
N ASN A 112 -19.87 -13.23 -23.31
CA ASN A 112 -20.70 -12.10 -22.95
C ASN A 112 -21.13 -11.24 -24.16
N GLY A 113 -22.26 -10.56 -24.01
CA GLY A 113 -22.65 -9.44 -24.87
C GLY A 113 -21.77 -8.18 -24.67
N SER A 114 -22.01 -7.17 -25.51
CA SER A 114 -21.20 -5.95 -25.58
C SER A 114 -21.33 -5.00 -24.38
N THR A 115 -22.37 -5.18 -23.54
CA THR A 115 -22.65 -4.29 -22.40
C THR A 115 -22.11 -4.78 -21.07
N MET A 116 -21.32 -5.85 -21.05
CA MET A 116 -20.74 -6.38 -19.83
C MET A 116 -19.53 -5.53 -19.40
N PRO A 117 -19.46 -5.12 -18.11
CA PRO A 117 -18.34 -4.31 -17.62
C PRO A 117 -17.01 -5.07 -17.62
N VAL A 118 -15.91 -4.32 -17.60
CA VAL A 118 -14.56 -4.87 -17.54
C VAL A 118 -13.92 -4.56 -16.19
N PHE A 119 -13.43 -5.58 -15.50
CA PHE A 119 -12.62 -5.47 -14.31
C PHE A 119 -11.14 -5.56 -14.69
N TYR A 120 -10.41 -4.47 -14.51
CA TYR A 120 -8.95 -4.40 -14.63
C TYR A 120 -8.34 -4.93 -13.33
N ALA A 121 -8.03 -6.21 -13.29
CA ALA A 121 -7.57 -6.89 -12.09
C ALA A 121 -6.05 -6.85 -11.97
N VAL A 122 -5.54 -6.36 -10.84
CA VAL A 122 -4.12 -6.33 -10.51
C VAL A 122 -3.88 -7.05 -9.19
N GLY A 123 -2.95 -7.99 -9.19
CA GLY A 123 -2.54 -8.67 -7.97
C GLY A 123 -1.92 -7.68 -6.98
N ASN A 124 -2.38 -7.67 -5.75
CA ASN A 124 -1.91 -6.78 -4.70
C ASN A 124 -1.67 -7.56 -3.41
N ALA A 125 -0.62 -7.24 -2.70
CA ALA A 125 -0.30 -7.80 -1.39
C ALA A 125 0.06 -6.65 -0.46
N HIS A 126 -0.95 -5.87 -0.05
CA HIS A 126 -0.69 -4.83 0.95
C HIS A 126 0.00 -5.44 2.16
N LEU A 127 1.14 -4.88 2.52
CA LEU A 127 1.98 -5.35 3.61
C LEU A 127 2.32 -4.17 4.51
N ASP A 128 1.79 -4.19 5.72
CA ASP A 128 2.12 -3.17 6.71
C ASP A 128 3.60 -3.22 7.09
N LEU A 129 4.26 -2.06 7.07
CA LEU A 129 5.64 -1.93 7.55
C LEU A 129 5.79 -2.23 9.03
N ALA A 130 4.77 -1.91 9.80
CA ALA A 130 4.60 -2.28 11.19
C ALA A 130 3.12 -2.09 11.56
N TRP A 131 2.58 -2.99 12.34
CA TRP A 131 1.21 -2.92 12.88
C TRP A 131 1.10 -3.84 14.08
N LEU A 132 0.64 -5.08 13.89
CA LEU A 132 0.62 -6.13 14.91
C LEU A 132 1.97 -6.89 14.97
N TRP A 133 2.99 -6.35 14.33
CA TRP A 133 4.37 -6.81 14.32
C TRP A 133 5.34 -5.63 14.12
N PRO A 134 6.61 -5.76 14.55
CA PRO A 134 7.62 -4.72 14.37
C PRO A 134 8.20 -4.71 12.95
N ILE A 135 8.85 -3.60 12.56
CA ILE A 135 9.52 -3.42 11.26
C ILE A 135 10.47 -4.57 10.92
N ALA A 136 11.17 -5.13 11.91
CA ALA A 136 12.09 -6.25 11.70
C ALA A 136 11.38 -7.51 11.17
N GLU A 137 10.09 -7.72 11.49
CA GLU A 137 9.31 -8.82 10.93
C GLU A 137 8.90 -8.54 9.48
N THR A 138 8.67 -7.28 9.13
CA THR A 138 8.36 -6.89 7.75
C THR A 138 9.49 -7.26 6.79
N GLY A 139 10.75 -7.07 7.19
CA GLY A 139 11.88 -7.56 6.39
C GLY A 139 11.84 -9.07 6.10
N ARG A 140 11.27 -9.90 6.99
CA ARG A 140 11.03 -11.33 6.75
C ARG A 140 9.77 -11.59 5.91
N LYS A 141 8.72 -10.79 6.13
CA LYS A 141 7.47 -10.88 5.37
C LYS A 141 7.68 -10.53 3.89
N THR A 142 8.46 -9.50 3.59
CA THR A 142 8.78 -9.14 2.19
C THR A 142 9.35 -10.32 1.42
N ALA A 143 10.26 -11.10 2.02
CA ALA A 143 10.83 -12.27 1.36
C ALA A 143 9.77 -13.33 1.04
N ARG A 144 8.86 -13.60 1.98
CA ARG A 144 7.78 -14.59 1.80
C ARG A 144 6.79 -14.13 0.73
N THR A 145 6.33 -12.90 0.83
CA THR A 145 5.39 -12.31 -0.11
C THR A 145 5.99 -12.25 -1.52
N PHE A 146 7.17 -11.65 -1.65
CA PHE A 146 7.80 -11.44 -2.96
C PHE A 146 8.19 -12.75 -3.64
N ALA A 147 8.68 -13.74 -2.88
CA ALA A 147 8.98 -15.06 -3.44
C ALA A 147 7.72 -15.81 -3.91
N ALA A 148 6.61 -15.69 -3.16
CA ALA A 148 5.34 -16.30 -3.54
C ALA A 148 4.78 -15.66 -4.82
N GLN A 149 4.80 -14.34 -4.92
CA GLN A 149 4.28 -13.63 -6.10
C GLN A 149 5.17 -13.85 -7.34
N LEU A 150 6.49 -13.86 -7.18
CA LEU A 150 7.40 -14.23 -8.28
C LEU A 150 7.16 -15.64 -8.80
N ARG A 151 6.83 -16.59 -7.91
CA ARG A 151 6.46 -17.94 -8.34
C ARG A 151 5.18 -17.94 -9.18
N LEU A 152 4.17 -17.18 -8.78
CA LEU A 152 2.94 -17.04 -9.56
C LEU A 152 3.20 -16.36 -10.91
N ILE A 153 4.07 -15.36 -10.98
CA ILE A 153 4.50 -14.71 -12.23
C ILE A 153 5.21 -15.72 -13.16
N GLU A 154 6.04 -16.60 -12.61
CA GLU A 154 6.72 -17.65 -13.39
C GLU A 154 5.74 -18.72 -13.90
N GLU A 155 4.69 -19.01 -13.14
CA GLU A 155 3.67 -20.01 -13.45
C GLU A 155 2.60 -19.46 -14.41
N TYR A 156 2.27 -18.16 -14.31
CA TYR A 156 1.26 -17.46 -15.10
C TYR A 156 1.85 -16.24 -15.81
N PRO A 157 2.23 -16.37 -17.09
CA PRO A 157 2.84 -15.27 -17.84
C PRO A 157 1.98 -14.02 -17.98
N GLU A 158 0.66 -14.17 -17.95
CA GLU A 158 -0.32 -13.09 -18.02
C GLU A 158 -0.53 -12.34 -16.69
N TYR A 159 -0.10 -12.92 -15.57
CA TYR A 159 -0.30 -12.36 -14.25
C TYR A 159 0.55 -11.11 -14.02
N LYS A 160 -0.08 -10.07 -13.47
CA LYS A 160 0.57 -8.83 -13.04
C LYS A 160 0.37 -8.61 -11.55
N PHE A 161 1.43 -8.18 -10.88
CA PHE A 161 1.45 -7.92 -9.45
C PHE A 161 2.01 -6.52 -9.15
N ILE A 162 1.30 -5.72 -8.35
CA ILE A 162 1.74 -4.39 -7.92
C ILE A 162 2.34 -4.41 -6.53
N GLN A 163 3.44 -3.67 -6.36
CA GLN A 163 4.06 -3.39 -5.07
C GLN A 163 4.47 -1.93 -4.97
N SER A 164 4.04 -1.26 -3.92
CA SER A 164 4.01 0.21 -3.81
C SER A 164 5.11 0.84 -2.95
N GLN A 165 5.79 0.13 -2.09
CA GLN A 165 6.64 0.72 -1.06
C GLN A 165 8.14 0.52 -1.32
N PRO A 166 8.88 1.55 -1.82
CA PRO A 166 10.35 1.51 -1.98
C PRO A 166 11.11 1.06 -0.74
N ALA A 167 10.63 1.41 0.46
CA ALA A 167 11.24 0.95 1.71
C ALA A 167 11.28 -0.58 1.84
N GLU A 168 10.23 -1.28 1.38
CA GLU A 168 10.19 -2.75 1.38
C GLU A 168 11.12 -3.35 0.33
N TYR A 169 11.20 -2.73 -0.86
CA TYR A 169 12.20 -3.12 -1.86
C TYR A 169 13.62 -2.98 -1.32
N GLU A 170 13.91 -1.91 -0.58
CA GLU A 170 15.22 -1.68 0.02
C GLU A 170 15.52 -2.71 1.12
N MET A 171 14.52 -3.09 1.93
CA MET A 171 14.65 -4.20 2.88
C MET A 171 14.96 -5.52 2.15
N CYS A 172 14.24 -5.82 1.07
CA CYS A 172 14.47 -7.00 0.26
C CYS A 172 15.87 -6.98 -0.38
N ARG A 173 16.29 -5.84 -0.93
CA ARG A 173 17.61 -5.66 -1.55
C ARG A 173 18.74 -5.95 -0.56
N LYS A 174 18.63 -5.44 0.67
CA LYS A 174 19.63 -5.62 1.73
C LYS A 174 19.66 -7.05 2.29
N LEU A 175 18.49 -7.62 2.56
CA LEU A 175 18.39 -8.91 3.25
C LEU A 175 18.39 -10.11 2.29
N TYR A 176 17.87 -9.95 1.07
CA TYR A 176 17.64 -11.01 0.11
C TYR A 176 18.04 -10.59 -1.33
N PRO A 177 19.31 -10.26 -1.59
CA PRO A 177 19.73 -9.67 -2.85
C PRO A 177 19.42 -10.54 -4.09
N LYS A 178 19.50 -11.87 -3.97
CA LYS A 178 19.14 -12.77 -5.06
C LYS A 178 17.64 -12.71 -5.42
N LEU A 179 16.77 -12.55 -4.42
CA LEU A 179 15.34 -12.37 -4.64
C LEU A 179 15.07 -11.02 -5.33
N PHE A 180 15.78 -9.99 -4.89
CA PHE A 180 15.67 -8.66 -5.46
C PHE A 180 16.02 -8.60 -6.95
N GLU A 181 17.06 -9.32 -7.40
CA GLU A 181 17.38 -9.41 -8.84
C GLU A 181 16.27 -10.10 -9.66
N ARG A 182 15.58 -11.09 -9.09
CA ARG A 182 14.40 -11.70 -9.74
C ARG A 182 13.25 -10.70 -9.87
N ILE A 183 13.04 -9.84 -8.87
CA ILE A 183 12.04 -8.76 -8.94
C ILE A 183 12.39 -7.81 -10.08
N LYS A 184 13.63 -7.34 -10.17
CA LYS A 184 14.08 -6.47 -11.28
C LYS A 184 13.83 -7.09 -12.66
N ALA A 185 14.08 -8.39 -12.78
CA ALA A 185 13.80 -9.12 -14.03
C ALA A 185 12.29 -9.17 -14.34
N ALA A 186 11.44 -9.34 -13.34
CA ALA A 186 9.98 -9.33 -13.50
C ALA A 186 9.43 -7.93 -13.81
N VAL A 187 10.00 -6.87 -13.22
CA VAL A 187 9.68 -5.47 -13.58
C VAL A 187 10.00 -5.21 -15.05
N LYS A 188 11.19 -5.61 -15.50
CA LYS A 188 11.60 -5.44 -16.90
C LYS A 188 10.69 -6.16 -17.90
N LYS A 189 10.04 -7.26 -17.49
CA LYS A 189 9.05 -8.00 -18.28
C LYS A 189 7.64 -7.38 -18.22
N GLY A 190 7.41 -6.36 -17.39
CA GLY A 190 6.09 -5.73 -17.19
C GLY A 190 5.10 -6.58 -16.39
N GLN A 191 5.56 -7.62 -15.70
CA GLN A 191 4.72 -8.49 -14.86
C GLN A 191 4.70 -8.05 -13.38
N TRP A 192 5.80 -7.47 -12.92
CA TRP A 192 5.87 -6.83 -11.61
C TRP A 192 5.78 -5.32 -11.78
N ILE A 193 4.71 -4.74 -11.26
CA ILE A 193 4.40 -3.31 -11.38
C ILE A 193 5.00 -2.59 -10.17
N ALA A 194 6.14 -1.96 -10.38
CA ALA A 194 6.80 -1.12 -9.39
C ALA A 194 6.18 0.28 -9.46
N GLU A 195 5.10 0.54 -8.70
CA GLU A 195 4.31 1.75 -8.76
C GLU A 195 3.77 2.09 -7.38
N GLY A 196 3.60 3.39 -7.03
CA GLY A 196 3.07 3.82 -5.73
C GLY A 196 3.55 5.20 -5.31
N ALA A 197 4.49 5.77 -6.05
CA ALA A 197 5.05 7.12 -5.97
C ALA A 197 5.80 7.48 -4.67
N MET A 198 5.32 7.12 -3.49
CA MET A 198 5.90 7.50 -2.18
C MET A 198 6.90 6.45 -1.65
N TRP A 199 7.79 6.88 -0.76
CA TRP A 199 8.79 6.02 -0.11
C TRP A 199 8.17 4.90 0.71
N VAL A 200 7.11 5.21 1.45
CA VAL A 200 6.21 4.28 2.14
C VAL A 200 4.77 4.69 1.83
N GLU A 201 3.78 3.96 2.34
CA GLU A 201 2.38 4.39 2.39
C GLU A 201 2.12 5.19 3.69
N PRO A 202 2.35 6.52 3.71
CA PRO A 202 2.36 7.29 4.94
C PRO A 202 0.97 7.73 5.39
N ASP A 203 0.87 8.15 6.65
CA ASP A 203 -0.18 9.07 7.08
C ASP A 203 -0.04 10.40 6.33
N THR A 204 -1.13 10.88 5.74
CA THR A 204 -1.13 12.11 4.93
C THR A 204 -1.73 13.32 5.65
N ASN A 205 -2.21 13.15 6.89
CA ASN A 205 -2.85 14.22 7.66
C ASN A 205 -1.87 14.87 8.65
N MET A 206 -1.05 14.08 9.32
CA MET A 206 -0.15 14.56 10.38
C MET A 206 1.28 14.80 9.90
N ALA A 207 1.70 14.20 8.79
CA ALA A 207 2.95 14.54 8.11
C ALA A 207 2.86 15.95 7.53
N SER A 208 3.98 16.71 7.57
CA SER A 208 4.04 18.05 6.97
C SER A 208 4.02 17.99 5.44
N GLY A 209 3.68 19.11 4.79
CA GLY A 209 3.76 19.22 3.33
C GLY A 209 5.17 18.91 2.80
N GLU A 210 6.21 19.39 3.48
CA GLU A 210 7.61 19.05 3.15
C GLU A 210 7.85 17.53 3.25
N ALA A 211 7.39 16.87 4.31
CA ALA A 211 7.56 15.44 4.46
C ALA A 211 6.82 14.67 3.35
N LEU A 212 5.61 15.08 2.96
CA LEU A 212 4.88 14.47 1.86
C LEU A 212 5.61 14.66 0.50
N ILE A 213 6.19 15.83 0.26
CA ILE A 213 7.05 16.07 -0.90
C ILE A 213 8.27 15.13 -0.86
N ARG A 214 8.90 14.95 0.30
CA ARG A 214 10.05 14.03 0.47
C ARG A 214 9.65 12.57 0.27
N GLN A 215 8.47 12.16 0.73
CA GLN A 215 7.92 10.82 0.41
C GLN A 215 7.91 10.58 -1.11
N LEU A 216 7.42 11.55 -1.88
CA LEU A 216 7.38 11.50 -3.34
C LEU A 216 8.77 11.58 -3.98
N LEU A 217 9.62 12.49 -3.49
CA LEU A 217 10.99 12.67 -4.00
C LEU A 217 11.77 11.34 -3.88
N TYR A 218 11.87 10.79 -2.68
CA TYR A 218 12.63 9.55 -2.47
C TYR A 218 11.96 8.33 -3.10
N GLY A 219 10.63 8.29 -3.13
CA GLY A 219 9.89 7.21 -3.76
C GLY A 219 10.10 7.19 -5.28
N LYS A 220 9.81 8.31 -5.96
CA LYS A 220 9.99 8.42 -7.43
C LYS A 220 11.45 8.24 -7.84
N GLN A 221 12.39 8.81 -7.09
CA GLN A 221 13.81 8.63 -7.37
C GLN A 221 14.22 7.15 -7.26
N TYR A 222 13.75 6.44 -6.24
CA TYR A 222 14.04 5.01 -6.10
C TYR A 222 13.47 4.20 -7.27
N TYR A 223 12.23 4.43 -7.66
CA TYR A 223 11.63 3.75 -8.82
C TYR A 223 12.41 4.03 -10.10
N LYS A 224 12.85 5.27 -10.30
CA LYS A 224 13.63 5.65 -11.48
C LYS A 224 15.01 5.01 -11.49
N ASP A 225 15.76 5.12 -10.39
CA ASP A 225 17.16 4.66 -10.32
C ASP A 225 17.28 3.15 -10.33
N VAL A 226 16.33 2.45 -9.69
CA VAL A 226 16.42 1.00 -9.47
C VAL A 226 15.72 0.20 -10.56
N PHE A 227 14.58 0.71 -11.04
CA PHE A 227 13.70 -0.01 -11.96
C PHE A 227 13.53 0.68 -13.32
N ASP A 228 14.06 1.90 -13.49
CA ASP A 228 13.83 2.79 -14.64
C ASP A 228 12.33 3.08 -14.90
N VAL A 229 11.56 3.19 -13.81
CA VAL A 229 10.13 3.48 -13.83
C VAL A 229 9.88 4.92 -13.40
N ASP A 230 9.14 5.70 -14.21
CA ASP A 230 8.54 6.96 -13.77
C ASP A 230 7.17 6.67 -13.18
N SER A 231 7.09 6.77 -11.86
CA SER A 231 5.86 6.48 -11.11
C SER A 231 4.90 7.68 -11.19
N GLU A 232 3.66 7.41 -11.63
CA GLU A 232 2.62 8.42 -11.86
C GLU A 232 1.34 8.16 -11.07
N VAL A 233 1.24 6.99 -10.42
CA VAL A 233 0.08 6.58 -9.64
C VAL A 233 0.46 6.55 -8.16
N LEU A 234 -0.19 7.37 -7.35
CA LEU A 234 -0.13 7.23 -5.89
C LEU A 234 -1.02 6.06 -5.48
N TRP A 235 -0.43 5.08 -4.79
CA TRP A 235 -1.10 3.87 -4.33
C TRP A 235 -1.09 3.82 -2.81
N LEU A 236 -2.23 4.18 -2.19
CA LEU A 236 -2.40 4.22 -0.73
C LEU A 236 -3.67 3.46 -0.31
N PRO A 237 -3.67 2.13 -0.36
CA PRO A 237 -4.89 1.34 -0.17
C PRO A 237 -5.44 1.43 1.26
N ASP A 238 -4.62 1.68 2.27
CA ASP A 238 -5.01 1.56 3.67
C ASP A 238 -4.79 2.82 4.54
N THR A 239 -4.36 3.94 3.99
CA THR A 239 -4.14 5.20 4.72
C THR A 239 -5.45 5.81 5.23
N PHE A 240 -5.44 6.44 6.43
CA PHE A 240 -6.63 6.81 7.21
C PHE A 240 -7.10 8.24 6.95
N GLY A 241 -7.34 8.59 5.69
CA GLY A 241 -7.76 9.92 5.27
C GLY A 241 -6.65 10.71 4.61
N TYR A 242 -7.04 11.74 3.83
CA TYR A 242 -6.15 12.41 2.89
C TYR A 242 -6.39 13.91 2.93
N THR A 243 -5.34 14.65 3.30
CA THR A 243 -5.40 16.13 3.37
C THR A 243 -5.80 16.76 2.05
N GLY A 244 -6.64 17.80 2.10
CA GLY A 244 -7.00 18.59 0.92
C GLY A 244 -5.83 19.30 0.22
N ALA A 245 -4.64 19.33 0.82
CA ALA A 245 -3.42 19.83 0.17
C ALA A 245 -2.73 18.78 -0.71
N LEU A 246 -3.12 17.50 -0.62
CA LEU A 246 -2.43 16.42 -1.33
C LEU A 246 -2.53 16.55 -2.87
N PRO A 247 -3.66 16.93 -3.48
CA PRO A 247 -3.73 17.14 -4.93
C PRO A 247 -2.69 18.13 -5.46
N GLN A 248 -2.46 19.25 -4.78
CA GLN A 248 -1.43 20.23 -5.11
C GLN A 248 -0.02 19.61 -5.10
N ILE A 249 0.28 18.86 -4.03
CA ILE A 249 1.58 18.20 -3.84
C ILE A 249 1.81 17.16 -4.95
N LEU A 250 0.82 16.32 -5.23
CA LEU A 250 0.88 15.31 -6.28
C LEU A 250 1.11 15.93 -7.65
N LYS A 251 0.33 16.97 -7.97
CA LYS A 251 0.46 17.68 -9.25
C LYS A 251 1.84 18.30 -9.41
N GLY A 252 2.36 18.95 -8.37
CA GLY A 252 3.72 19.53 -8.33
C GLY A 252 4.82 18.48 -8.52
N CYS A 253 4.60 17.26 -8.03
CA CYS A 253 5.53 16.12 -8.17
C CYS A 253 5.26 15.25 -9.40
N LYS A 254 4.39 15.67 -10.33
CA LYS A 254 4.03 14.93 -11.56
C LYS A 254 3.46 13.53 -11.28
N VAL A 255 2.63 13.41 -10.27
CA VAL A 255 1.79 12.25 -10.00
C VAL A 255 0.38 12.61 -10.45
N ASN A 256 -0.18 11.85 -11.38
CA ASN A 256 -1.41 12.20 -12.09
C ASN A 256 -2.64 11.46 -11.55
N TYR A 257 -2.43 10.33 -10.88
CA TYR A 257 -3.48 9.42 -10.47
C TYR A 257 -3.36 9.03 -9.00
N LEU A 258 -4.49 8.79 -8.36
CA LEU A 258 -4.58 8.26 -7.00
C LEU A 258 -5.44 7.02 -6.96
N VAL A 259 -4.96 5.98 -6.28
CA VAL A 259 -5.77 4.82 -5.89
C VAL A 259 -5.74 4.68 -4.37
N THR A 260 -6.93 4.66 -3.78
CA THR A 260 -7.13 4.43 -2.34
C THR A 260 -8.52 3.85 -2.09
N GLN A 261 -8.80 3.32 -0.89
CA GLN A 261 -10.12 2.71 -0.65
C GLN A 261 -10.74 3.03 0.73
N LYS A 262 -9.94 3.40 1.72
CA LYS A 262 -10.35 3.46 3.13
C LYS A 262 -11.60 4.34 3.37
N ILE A 263 -11.83 5.34 2.55
CA ILE A 263 -13.01 6.22 2.63
C ILE A 263 -14.32 5.43 2.49
N PHE A 264 -14.33 4.32 1.75
CA PHE A 264 -15.53 3.47 1.64
C PHE A 264 -15.88 2.70 2.92
N TRP A 265 -14.97 2.61 3.89
CA TRP A 265 -15.30 1.97 5.18
C TRP A 265 -16.19 2.84 6.04
N SER A 266 -16.04 4.14 5.96
CA SER A 266 -16.89 5.08 6.68
C SER A 266 -16.72 6.48 6.09
N TYR A 267 -17.79 7.02 5.55
CA TYR A 267 -17.90 8.36 5.04
C TYR A 267 -19.11 9.02 5.69
N ASN A 268 -18.98 10.27 6.12
CA ASN A 268 -20.07 11.04 6.74
C ASN A 268 -20.90 10.23 7.76
N GLU A 269 -20.23 9.54 8.69
CA GLU A 269 -20.86 8.76 9.76
C GLU A 269 -21.70 7.56 9.29
N GLY A 270 -21.40 6.98 8.14
CA GLY A 270 -22.00 5.75 7.64
C GLY A 270 -22.67 5.82 6.29
N GLU A 271 -22.63 6.99 5.65
CA GLU A 271 -23.02 7.11 4.25
C GLU A 271 -22.02 6.37 3.35
N GLN A 272 -22.48 5.92 2.20
CA GLN A 272 -21.62 5.39 1.16
C GLN A 272 -20.93 6.55 0.42
N PHE A 273 -19.62 6.47 0.21
CA PHE A 273 -18.91 7.45 -0.59
C PHE A 273 -19.47 7.44 -2.03
N PRO A 274 -19.79 8.61 -2.63
CA PRO A 274 -20.59 8.65 -3.85
C PRO A 274 -19.84 8.29 -5.13
N TYR A 275 -18.50 8.31 -5.12
CA TYR A 275 -17.70 8.17 -6.34
C TYR A 275 -16.65 7.07 -6.25
N HIS A 276 -16.52 6.27 -7.30
CA HIS A 276 -15.35 5.42 -7.54
C HIS A 276 -14.32 6.14 -8.40
N TYR A 277 -14.77 6.82 -9.46
CA TYR A 277 -13.95 7.50 -10.45
C TYR A 277 -14.31 8.97 -10.53
N PHE A 278 -13.38 9.86 -10.16
CA PHE A 278 -13.66 11.29 -10.02
C PHE A 278 -12.39 12.14 -10.08
N ASN A 279 -12.55 13.43 -10.35
CA ASN A 279 -11.52 14.44 -10.11
C ASN A 279 -11.52 14.82 -8.63
N TRP A 280 -10.41 14.60 -7.95
CA TRP A 280 -10.21 15.12 -6.60
C TRP A 280 -9.57 16.50 -6.67
N GLU A 281 -10.28 17.54 -6.22
CA GLU A 281 -9.84 18.93 -6.22
C GLU A 281 -9.35 19.33 -4.83
N GLY A 282 -8.12 19.82 -4.77
CA GLY A 282 -7.46 20.29 -3.55
C GLY A 282 -7.77 21.75 -3.22
N ILE A 283 -7.16 22.22 -2.12
CA ILE A 283 -7.37 23.57 -1.55
C ILE A 283 -6.94 24.72 -2.47
N ASP A 284 -6.08 24.45 -3.46
CA ASP A 284 -5.57 25.42 -4.44
C ASP A 284 -6.26 25.30 -5.82
N GLY A 285 -7.24 24.40 -5.96
CA GLY A 285 -7.92 24.10 -7.22
C GLY A 285 -7.18 23.08 -8.11
N SER A 286 -6.03 22.56 -7.69
CA SER A 286 -5.37 21.45 -8.40
C SER A 286 -6.23 20.19 -8.39
N ARG A 287 -6.24 19.46 -9.50
CA ARG A 287 -7.05 18.24 -9.67
C ARG A 287 -6.20 17.02 -9.98
N ILE A 288 -6.54 15.90 -9.33
CA ILE A 288 -5.95 14.58 -9.54
C ILE A 288 -7.08 13.60 -9.88
N VAL A 289 -6.89 12.83 -10.93
CA VAL A 289 -7.83 11.75 -11.27
C VAL A 289 -7.69 10.63 -10.24
N SER A 290 -8.78 10.26 -9.61
CA SER A 290 -8.79 9.33 -8.49
C SER A 290 -9.74 8.16 -8.74
N PHE A 291 -9.32 6.98 -8.29
CA PHE A 291 -10.16 5.79 -8.26
C PHE A 291 -10.15 5.16 -6.86
N LEU A 292 -11.34 4.95 -6.31
CA LEU A 292 -11.55 4.34 -5.00
C LEU A 292 -12.35 3.03 -5.14
N PRO A 293 -11.71 1.85 -5.12
CA PRO A 293 -12.42 0.59 -4.94
C PRO A 293 -12.99 0.48 -3.52
N THR A 294 -13.95 -0.39 -3.29
CA THR A 294 -14.52 -0.63 -1.95
C THR A 294 -13.66 -1.54 -1.08
N SER A 295 -12.67 -2.21 -1.67
CA SER A 295 -11.69 -3.06 -0.99
C SER A 295 -10.37 -3.07 -1.76
N TYR A 296 -9.29 -3.48 -1.12
CA TYR A 296 -8.01 -3.81 -1.76
C TYR A 296 -7.64 -5.28 -1.60
N THR A 297 -8.59 -6.10 -1.12
CA THR A 297 -8.41 -7.55 -0.87
C THR A 297 -9.47 -8.40 -1.56
N TYR A 298 -9.86 -7.98 -2.77
CA TYR A 298 -10.86 -8.71 -3.54
C TYR A 298 -10.42 -10.14 -3.89
N LYS A 299 -11.42 -10.95 -4.19
CA LYS A 299 -11.30 -12.20 -4.92
C LYS A 299 -11.81 -12.00 -6.34
N THR A 300 -11.35 -12.80 -7.25
CA THR A 300 -11.71 -12.71 -8.67
C THR A 300 -12.82 -13.67 -9.08
N ASN A 301 -13.48 -14.34 -8.13
CA ASN A 301 -14.54 -15.28 -8.48
C ASN A 301 -15.84 -14.58 -8.92
N PRO A 302 -16.70 -15.22 -9.76
CA PRO A 302 -17.89 -14.60 -10.35
C PRO A 302 -18.85 -13.98 -9.34
N LYS A 303 -19.01 -14.62 -8.19
CA LYS A 303 -19.90 -14.13 -7.13
C LYS A 303 -19.43 -12.77 -6.60
N GLN A 304 -18.15 -12.65 -6.26
CA GLN A 304 -17.62 -11.40 -5.73
C GLN A 304 -17.59 -10.30 -6.77
N LEU A 305 -17.24 -10.59 -8.02
CA LEU A 305 -17.27 -9.59 -9.08
C LEU A 305 -18.66 -9.01 -9.29
N GLU A 306 -19.67 -9.86 -9.29
CA GLU A 306 -21.06 -9.44 -9.42
C GLU A 306 -21.54 -8.63 -8.21
N GLU A 307 -21.14 -9.01 -6.99
CA GLU A 307 -21.42 -8.26 -5.76
C GLU A 307 -20.78 -6.87 -5.80
N VAL A 308 -19.52 -6.77 -6.21
CA VAL A 308 -18.82 -5.49 -6.38
C VAL A 308 -19.54 -4.61 -7.39
N TRP A 309 -19.91 -5.18 -8.53
CA TRP A 309 -20.58 -4.43 -9.59
C TRP A 309 -21.96 -3.93 -9.20
N LYS A 310 -22.77 -4.77 -8.54
CA LYS A 310 -24.11 -4.40 -8.06
C LYS A 310 -24.08 -3.32 -6.98
N ASN A 311 -23.07 -3.33 -6.13
CA ASN A 311 -22.97 -2.41 -4.99
C ASN A 311 -22.13 -1.15 -5.27
N ARG A 312 -21.75 -0.89 -6.54
CA ARG A 312 -21.00 0.31 -6.87
C ARG A 312 -21.82 1.58 -6.68
N SER A 313 -21.17 2.66 -6.25
CA SER A 313 -21.82 3.96 -6.05
C SER A 313 -22.19 4.64 -7.36
N GLN A 314 -21.30 4.61 -8.37
CA GLN A 314 -21.55 5.20 -9.68
C GLN A 314 -22.20 4.18 -10.61
N LEU A 315 -23.48 4.40 -10.95
CA LEU A 315 -24.25 3.47 -11.76
C LEU A 315 -24.19 3.78 -13.27
N GLN A 316 -24.02 5.05 -13.65
CA GLN A 316 -24.17 5.52 -15.03
C GLN A 316 -22.84 5.80 -15.74
N ASP A 317 -21.85 6.30 -15.02
CA ASP A 317 -20.61 6.85 -15.61
C ASP A 317 -19.40 5.90 -15.44
N LEU A 318 -19.65 4.61 -15.21
CA LEU A 318 -18.61 3.64 -14.95
C LEU A 318 -18.91 2.32 -15.68
N ASP A 319 -18.14 2.01 -16.70
CA ASP A 319 -18.19 0.76 -17.47
C ASP A 319 -17.01 -0.17 -17.20
N ALA A 320 -16.04 0.29 -16.43
CA ALA A 320 -14.85 -0.44 -16.00
C ALA A 320 -14.57 -0.24 -14.52
N PHE A 321 -13.84 -1.16 -13.91
CA PHE A 321 -13.50 -1.13 -12.49
C PHE A 321 -12.06 -1.62 -12.26
N LEU A 322 -11.26 -0.88 -11.50
CA LEU A 322 -9.95 -1.35 -11.05
C LEU A 322 -10.10 -2.25 -9.84
N LEU A 323 -9.64 -3.49 -9.95
CA LEU A 323 -9.81 -4.55 -8.95
C LEU A 323 -8.46 -4.98 -8.35
N PRO A 324 -8.01 -4.40 -7.23
CA PRO A 324 -6.87 -4.94 -6.49
C PRO A 324 -7.27 -6.25 -5.80
N PHE A 325 -6.66 -7.37 -6.14
CA PHE A 325 -7.04 -8.67 -5.58
C PHE A 325 -5.88 -9.36 -4.86
N GLY A 326 -6.22 -10.12 -3.83
CA GLY A 326 -5.28 -10.85 -2.98
C GLY A 326 -5.45 -10.53 -1.51
N TYR A 327 -4.82 -11.29 -0.64
CA TYR A 327 -4.84 -11.06 0.81
C TYR A 327 -3.92 -9.90 1.20
N GLY A 328 -4.46 -8.92 1.95
CA GLY A 328 -3.75 -7.73 2.42
C GLY A 328 -3.22 -7.80 3.84
N ASP A 329 -2.84 -6.65 4.36
CA ASP A 329 -2.28 -6.32 5.67
C ASP A 329 -1.00 -7.11 6.02
N GLY A 330 -1.07 -8.42 6.01
CA GLY A 330 0.06 -9.31 6.28
C GLY A 330 0.91 -9.71 5.08
N GLY A 331 0.62 -9.19 3.89
CA GLY A 331 1.36 -9.48 2.66
C GLY A 331 1.08 -10.87 2.08
N GLY A 332 -0.13 -11.41 2.27
CA GLY A 332 -0.52 -12.71 1.70
C GLY A 332 -0.53 -12.71 0.17
N GLY A 333 -1.14 -11.67 -0.39
CA GLY A 333 -1.27 -11.48 -1.83
C GLY A 333 -2.22 -12.46 -2.51
N PRO A 334 -2.29 -12.43 -3.84
CA PRO A 334 -3.04 -13.36 -4.65
C PRO A 334 -2.65 -14.81 -4.46
N THR A 335 -3.63 -15.68 -4.65
CA THR A 335 -3.45 -17.11 -4.72
C THR A 335 -3.55 -17.62 -6.15
N ARG A 336 -3.20 -18.87 -6.35
CA ARG A 336 -3.38 -19.57 -7.62
C ARG A 336 -4.84 -19.56 -8.08
N ASP A 337 -5.76 -19.78 -7.13
CA ASP A 337 -7.20 -19.81 -7.40
C ASP A 337 -7.71 -18.47 -7.95
N ASP A 338 -7.24 -17.35 -7.40
CA ASP A 338 -7.62 -16.02 -7.88
C ASP A 338 -7.23 -15.82 -9.35
N ILE A 339 -6.05 -16.27 -9.75
CA ILE A 339 -5.59 -16.16 -11.14
C ILE A 339 -6.39 -17.10 -12.05
N GLU A 340 -6.68 -18.31 -11.58
CA GLU A 340 -7.46 -19.31 -12.34
C GLU A 340 -8.93 -18.88 -12.54
N TYR A 341 -9.55 -18.21 -11.58
CA TYR A 341 -10.84 -17.56 -11.77
C TYR A 341 -10.76 -16.47 -12.84
N ALA A 342 -9.82 -15.52 -12.69
CA ALA A 342 -9.64 -14.43 -13.63
C ALA A 342 -9.45 -14.90 -15.08
N LYS A 343 -8.71 -16.01 -15.28
CA LYS A 343 -8.53 -16.64 -16.60
C LYS A 343 -9.84 -17.16 -17.20
N ARG A 344 -10.70 -17.76 -16.37
CA ARG A 344 -12.00 -18.27 -16.83
C ARG A 344 -13.00 -17.15 -17.11
N GLU A 345 -12.82 -16.01 -16.44
CA GLU A 345 -13.74 -14.88 -16.51
C GLU A 345 -13.31 -13.80 -17.52
N GLN A 346 -12.32 -14.07 -18.38
CA GLN A 346 -11.91 -13.11 -19.42
C GLN A 346 -13.10 -12.66 -20.28
N ASN A 347 -14.03 -13.58 -20.59
CA ASN A 347 -15.28 -13.27 -21.31
C ASN A 347 -16.40 -14.27 -21.00
N LEU A 348 -16.53 -14.74 -19.76
CA LEU A 348 -17.51 -15.76 -19.38
C LEU A 348 -18.93 -15.18 -19.36
N GLU A 349 -19.84 -15.72 -20.18
CA GLU A 349 -21.24 -15.27 -20.27
C GLU A 349 -21.93 -15.26 -18.89
N GLY A 350 -22.38 -14.09 -18.49
CA GLY A 350 -23.10 -13.87 -17.23
C GLY A 350 -22.24 -13.43 -16.05
N ALA A 351 -20.91 -13.34 -16.20
CA ALA A 351 -20.00 -12.73 -15.25
C ALA A 351 -19.39 -11.45 -15.83
N PRO A 352 -19.02 -10.45 -15.02
CA PRO A 352 -18.17 -9.35 -15.47
C PRO A 352 -16.89 -9.87 -16.14
N ARG A 353 -16.40 -9.18 -17.16
CA ARG A 353 -15.13 -9.53 -17.80
C ARG A 353 -13.98 -9.20 -16.90
N VAL A 354 -12.95 -10.04 -16.89
CA VAL A 354 -11.71 -9.79 -16.14
C VAL A 354 -10.53 -9.69 -17.09
N GLU A 355 -9.77 -8.60 -16.96
CA GLU A 355 -8.50 -8.39 -17.63
C GLU A 355 -7.40 -8.30 -16.57
N LEU A 356 -6.43 -9.23 -16.58
CA LEU A 356 -5.24 -9.13 -15.73
C LEU A 356 -4.38 -7.97 -16.24
N SER A 357 -4.33 -6.88 -15.48
CA SER A 357 -3.88 -5.59 -15.97
C SER A 357 -3.06 -4.83 -14.91
N ASP A 358 -2.92 -3.53 -15.08
CA ASP A 358 -2.21 -2.63 -14.18
C ASP A 358 -2.94 -1.27 -14.07
N PRO A 359 -2.68 -0.48 -13.01
CA PRO A 359 -3.37 0.79 -12.79
C PRO A 359 -3.19 1.81 -13.92
N LYS A 360 -2.02 1.90 -14.54
CA LYS A 360 -1.79 2.84 -15.66
C LYS A 360 -2.63 2.49 -16.88
N SER A 361 -2.73 1.21 -17.20
CA SER A 361 -3.58 0.72 -18.29
C SER A 361 -5.06 1.02 -18.04
N PHE A 362 -5.53 0.85 -16.78
CA PHE A 362 -6.87 1.23 -16.38
C PHE A 362 -7.13 2.73 -16.56
N PHE A 363 -6.30 3.60 -15.97
CA PHE A 363 -6.48 5.04 -16.08
C PHE A 363 -6.40 5.53 -17.52
N LYS A 364 -5.46 5.03 -18.30
CA LYS A 364 -5.36 5.35 -19.72
C LYS A 364 -6.66 5.02 -20.48
N LYS A 365 -7.24 3.85 -20.22
CA LYS A 365 -8.51 3.44 -20.82
C LYS A 365 -9.66 4.37 -20.44
N MET A 366 -9.72 4.75 -19.15
CA MET A 366 -10.74 5.65 -18.64
C MET A 366 -10.58 7.08 -19.18
N ASP A 367 -9.35 7.57 -19.32
CA ASP A 367 -9.06 8.88 -19.89
C ASP A 367 -9.41 8.94 -21.40
N GLU A 368 -9.11 7.87 -22.15
CA GLU A 368 -9.52 7.72 -23.55
C GLU A 368 -11.06 7.70 -23.73
N ALA A 369 -11.79 7.24 -22.72
CA ALA A 369 -13.24 7.25 -22.68
C ALA A 369 -13.84 8.64 -22.30
N GLY A 370 -13.00 9.64 -21.99
CA GLY A 370 -13.42 11.02 -21.69
C GLY A 370 -13.07 11.51 -20.29
N GLY A 371 -12.45 10.68 -19.47
CA GLY A 371 -12.08 11.04 -18.11
C GLY A 371 -13.25 11.11 -17.13
N PRO A 372 -13.00 11.47 -15.84
CA PRO A 372 -14.05 11.52 -14.83
C PRO A 372 -14.96 12.74 -15.00
N VAL A 373 -16.27 12.51 -14.92
CA VAL A 373 -17.31 13.55 -15.01
C VAL A 373 -17.47 14.29 -13.68
N ASN A 374 -17.31 13.58 -12.56
CA ASN A 374 -17.56 14.10 -11.22
C ASN A 374 -16.31 14.73 -10.60
N THR A 375 -16.52 15.71 -9.71
CA THR A 375 -15.45 16.34 -8.93
C THR A 375 -15.81 16.32 -7.45
N TYR A 376 -14.88 15.85 -6.62
CA TYR A 376 -14.94 15.97 -5.16
C TYR A 376 -13.94 17.02 -4.71
N VAL A 377 -14.38 17.99 -3.88
CA VAL A 377 -13.57 19.14 -3.46
C VAL A 377 -13.23 19.03 -1.98
N GLY A 378 -11.97 19.21 -1.64
CA GLY A 378 -11.49 19.29 -0.26
C GLY A 378 -10.89 18.00 0.28
N GLU A 379 -10.90 17.87 1.60
CA GLU A 379 -10.32 16.73 2.32
C GLU A 379 -11.11 15.43 2.09
N LEU A 380 -10.41 14.33 1.82
CA LEU A 380 -10.99 13.00 1.89
C LEU A 380 -10.87 12.49 3.34
N TYR A 381 -11.84 12.87 4.18
CA TYR A 381 -11.82 12.60 5.61
C TYR A 381 -12.31 11.19 5.94
N PHE A 382 -11.55 10.50 6.79
CA PHE A 382 -11.90 9.17 7.29
C PHE A 382 -12.28 9.22 8.77
N ASN A 383 -13.56 9.32 9.07
CA ASN A 383 -14.08 9.52 10.42
C ASN A 383 -13.96 8.30 11.34
N ALA A 384 -13.93 7.07 10.80
CA ALA A 384 -13.84 5.85 11.60
C ALA A 384 -12.56 5.77 12.44
N HIS A 385 -11.47 6.37 11.97
CA HIS A 385 -10.17 6.34 12.65
C HIS A 385 -9.75 7.69 13.24
N ARG A 386 -10.68 8.63 13.49
CA ARG A 386 -10.36 9.96 14.05
C ARG A 386 -9.57 9.95 15.37
N GLY A 387 -9.64 8.88 16.15
CA GLY A 387 -8.82 8.69 17.36
C GLY A 387 -7.31 8.66 17.09
N THR A 388 -6.90 8.36 15.85
CA THR A 388 -5.50 8.34 15.43
C THR A 388 -4.82 9.69 15.46
N TYR A 389 -5.55 10.80 15.39
CA TYR A 389 -4.99 12.15 15.52
C TYR A 389 -4.38 12.45 16.89
N THR A 390 -4.80 11.75 17.94
CA THR A 390 -4.35 11.99 19.32
C THR A 390 -3.67 10.78 19.96
N SER A 391 -3.86 9.58 19.42
CA SER A 391 -3.22 8.35 19.91
C SER A 391 -1.69 8.45 19.84
N GLN A 392 -1.00 7.94 20.89
CA GLN A 392 0.49 7.96 20.91
C GLN A 392 1.09 9.36 20.71
N ALA A 393 0.60 10.37 21.42
CA ALA A 393 0.95 11.77 21.27
C ALA A 393 2.46 12.06 21.19
N LYS A 394 3.29 11.27 21.89
CA LYS A 394 4.76 11.40 21.85
C LYS A 394 5.36 11.09 20.48
N VAL A 395 4.78 10.15 19.72
CA VAL A 395 5.20 9.84 18.35
C VAL A 395 4.94 11.06 17.46
N LYS A 396 3.76 11.67 17.57
CA LYS A 396 3.39 12.88 16.82
C LYS A 396 4.26 14.07 17.16
N GLN A 397 4.54 14.26 18.46
CA GLN A 397 5.47 15.31 18.90
C GLN A 397 6.87 15.09 18.32
N ASN A 398 7.39 13.88 18.37
CA ASN A 398 8.71 13.57 17.82
C ASN A 398 8.74 13.74 16.30
N ASN A 399 7.67 13.31 15.59
CA ASN A 399 7.57 13.57 14.15
C ASN A 399 7.73 15.05 13.83
N ARG A 400 6.94 15.92 14.47
CA ARG A 400 7.02 17.37 14.22
C ARG A 400 8.39 17.96 14.57
N ARG A 401 8.98 17.52 15.67
CA ARG A 401 10.32 17.95 16.06
C ARG A 401 11.40 17.51 15.07
N ALA A 402 11.29 16.30 14.55
CA ALA A 402 12.22 15.77 13.55
C ALA A 402 12.11 16.53 12.22
N GLU A 403 10.88 16.83 11.76
CA GLU A 403 10.66 17.65 10.55
C GLU A 403 11.34 19.03 10.67
N PHE A 404 11.20 19.68 11.81
CA PHE A 404 11.87 20.98 12.05
C PHE A 404 13.38 20.83 12.17
N ALA A 405 13.89 19.83 12.88
CA ALA A 405 15.33 19.63 13.04
C ALA A 405 16.02 19.35 11.68
N LEU A 406 15.40 18.53 10.83
CA LEU A 406 15.90 18.25 9.49
C LEU A 406 15.87 19.50 8.60
N ARG A 407 14.80 20.28 8.64
CA ARG A 407 14.72 21.56 7.93
C ARG A 407 15.84 22.52 8.35
N GLU A 408 16.06 22.68 9.66
CA GLU A 408 17.14 23.55 10.16
C GLU A 408 18.51 23.03 9.71
N MET A 409 18.76 21.75 9.83
CA MET A 409 20.02 21.12 9.38
C MET A 409 20.30 21.39 7.90
N GLU A 410 19.32 21.14 7.02
CA GLU A 410 19.50 21.35 5.58
C GLU A 410 19.67 22.81 5.22
N MET A 411 18.90 23.70 5.84
CA MET A 411 18.94 25.13 5.56
C MET A 411 20.31 25.71 5.92
N TRP A 412 20.83 25.44 7.13
CA TRP A 412 22.14 25.94 7.55
C TRP A 412 23.28 25.25 6.79
N GLY A 413 23.11 23.99 6.43
CA GLY A 413 24.03 23.27 5.54
C GLY A 413 24.08 23.89 4.14
N ALA A 414 22.95 24.27 3.56
CA ALA A 414 22.86 24.92 2.26
C ALA A 414 23.51 26.32 2.30
N PHE A 415 23.29 27.11 3.38
CA PHE A 415 24.00 28.38 3.57
C PHE A 415 25.51 28.17 3.68
N GLY A 416 25.95 27.16 4.43
CA GLY A 416 27.36 26.78 4.52
C GLY A 416 27.96 26.42 3.15
N LEU A 417 27.25 25.65 2.36
CA LEU A 417 27.66 25.29 1.00
C LEU A 417 27.85 26.50 0.10
N CYS A 418 26.99 27.51 0.19
CA CYS A 418 27.17 28.80 -0.51
C CYS A 418 28.41 29.57 -0.06
N LYS A 419 28.97 29.28 1.10
CA LYS A 419 30.22 29.85 1.63
C LYS A 419 31.46 28.97 1.39
N GLY A 420 31.28 27.83 0.68
CA GLY A 420 32.36 26.88 0.39
C GLY A 420 32.55 25.79 1.46
N ASN A 421 31.66 25.68 2.44
CA ASN A 421 31.71 24.64 3.45
C ASN A 421 31.17 23.31 2.89
N VAL A 422 31.47 22.20 3.56
CA VAL A 422 31.00 20.86 3.17
C VAL A 422 29.60 20.63 3.72
N TYR A 423 28.72 20.12 2.87
CA TYR A 423 27.38 19.61 3.24
C TYR A 423 27.31 18.09 3.07
N ASP A 424 26.87 17.39 4.12
CA ASP A 424 26.73 15.93 4.13
C ASP A 424 25.33 15.52 3.66
N SER A 425 25.15 15.44 2.35
CA SER A 425 23.85 15.05 1.73
C SER A 425 23.47 13.62 2.02
N GLU A 426 24.43 12.68 2.10
CA GLU A 426 24.15 11.27 2.38
C GLU A 426 23.56 11.10 3.79
N LYS A 427 24.10 11.83 4.76
CA LYS A 427 23.54 11.85 6.12
C LYS A 427 22.14 12.46 6.15
N ALA A 428 21.89 13.54 5.43
CA ALA A 428 20.57 14.16 5.33
C ALA A 428 19.56 13.19 4.75
N ASP A 429 19.89 12.52 3.64
CA ASP A 429 19.05 11.52 3.01
C ASP A 429 18.73 10.33 3.94
N ALA A 430 19.73 9.84 4.69
CA ALA A 430 19.54 8.75 5.63
C ALA A 430 18.58 9.15 6.77
N LEU A 431 18.74 10.35 7.32
CA LEU A 431 17.86 10.86 8.39
C LEU A 431 16.43 11.11 7.91
N TRP A 432 16.26 11.68 6.71
CA TRP A 432 14.94 11.82 6.09
C TRP A 432 14.27 10.47 5.88
N LYS A 433 14.93 9.50 5.26
CA LYS A 433 14.37 8.16 5.02
C LYS A 433 13.97 7.46 6.32
N GLU A 434 14.73 7.66 7.41
CA GLU A 434 14.34 7.13 8.73
C GLU A 434 13.08 7.80 9.27
N LEU A 435 12.96 9.14 9.17
CA LEU A 435 11.73 9.83 9.56
C LEU A 435 10.56 9.39 8.71
N LEU A 436 10.71 9.37 7.38
CA LEU A 436 9.65 9.01 6.44
C LEU A 436 9.15 7.58 6.65
N LEU A 437 10.04 6.64 6.99
CA LEU A 437 9.66 5.28 7.38
C LEU A 437 8.73 5.28 8.59
N ASN A 438 9.02 6.11 9.60
CA ASN A 438 8.23 6.23 10.82
C ASN A 438 6.94 7.07 10.64
N GLN A 439 6.70 7.63 9.45
CA GLN A 439 5.43 8.25 9.06
C GLN A 439 4.44 7.26 8.45
N PHE A 440 4.78 5.97 8.36
CA PHE A 440 3.88 4.92 7.90
C PHE A 440 2.52 4.99 8.62
N HIS A 441 1.45 4.64 7.89
CA HIS A 441 0.06 4.90 8.32
C HIS A 441 -0.40 4.14 9.57
N ASP A 442 0.35 3.18 10.08
CA ASP A 442 0.12 2.54 11.38
C ASP A 442 1.11 2.98 12.46
N ILE A 443 2.21 3.64 12.11
CA ILE A 443 3.17 4.15 13.10
C ILE A 443 2.76 5.54 13.57
N LEU A 444 2.71 6.52 12.67
CA LEU A 444 2.37 7.91 13.02
C LEU A 444 0.96 8.04 13.63
N PRO A 445 -0.09 7.38 13.10
CA PRO A 445 -1.43 7.38 13.69
C PRO A 445 -1.56 6.74 15.06
N GLY A 446 -0.70 5.81 15.41
CA GLY A 446 -0.76 5.18 16.74
C GLY A 446 -1.57 3.89 16.79
N SER A 447 -1.77 3.20 15.68
CA SER A 447 -2.59 1.98 15.55
C SER A 447 -1.80 0.67 15.66
N SER A 448 -0.48 0.75 15.86
CA SER A 448 0.42 -0.41 16.02
C SER A 448 0.50 -0.94 17.45
N MET A 449 1.18 -2.05 17.64
CA MET A 449 1.49 -2.61 18.95
C MET A 449 2.52 -1.77 19.73
N GLY A 450 2.52 -1.87 21.07
CA GLY A 450 3.36 -1.06 21.97
C GLY A 450 4.85 -1.03 21.61
N ARG A 451 5.44 -2.17 21.26
CA ARG A 451 6.84 -2.29 20.86
C ARG A 451 7.21 -1.40 19.68
N VAL A 452 6.32 -1.25 18.69
CA VAL A 452 6.56 -0.38 17.52
C VAL A 452 6.80 1.06 17.97
N TYR A 453 6.06 1.54 18.97
CA TYR A 453 6.23 2.91 19.48
C TYR A 453 7.49 3.10 20.31
N GLU A 454 7.96 2.07 21.00
CA GLU A 454 9.26 2.10 21.68
C GLU A 454 10.39 2.24 20.65
N GLU A 455 10.34 1.44 19.58
CA GLU A 455 11.30 1.46 18.48
C GLU A 455 11.24 2.80 17.71
N ALA A 456 10.04 3.28 17.35
CA ALA A 456 9.83 4.54 16.64
C ALA A 456 10.31 5.76 17.44
N ARG A 457 9.99 5.83 18.75
CA ARG A 457 10.45 6.93 19.61
C ARG A 457 11.98 6.99 19.70
N LYS A 458 12.63 5.83 19.75
CA LYS A 458 14.09 5.74 19.76
C LYS A 458 14.68 6.17 18.44
N ALA A 459 14.18 5.64 17.32
CA ALA A 459 14.68 5.93 15.98
C ALA A 459 14.53 7.42 15.65
N VAL A 460 13.32 7.98 15.80
CA VAL A 460 13.07 9.40 15.54
C VAL A 460 13.79 10.31 16.54
N GLY A 461 13.99 9.84 17.78
CA GLY A 461 14.84 10.54 18.77
C GLY A 461 16.28 10.72 18.27
N VAL A 462 16.87 9.68 17.69
CA VAL A 462 18.21 9.74 17.07
C VAL A 462 18.22 10.71 15.87
N VAL A 463 17.16 10.73 15.05
CA VAL A 463 17.03 11.70 13.95
C VAL A 463 17.10 13.14 14.48
N ILE A 464 16.29 13.46 15.51
CA ILE A 464 16.24 14.80 16.12
C ILE A 464 17.61 15.21 16.66
N GLU A 465 18.22 14.34 17.47
CA GLU A 465 19.52 14.60 18.08
C GLU A 465 20.61 14.84 17.03
N THR A 466 20.67 13.97 16.02
CA THR A 466 21.69 14.04 14.97
C THR A 466 21.49 15.26 14.09
N ALA A 467 20.26 15.58 13.70
CA ALA A 467 19.96 16.75 12.88
C ALA A 467 20.27 18.06 13.62
N ASN A 468 19.89 18.19 14.90
CA ASN A 468 20.21 19.37 15.70
C ASN A 468 21.72 19.55 15.86
N LYS A 469 22.45 18.50 16.22
CA LYS A 469 23.91 18.54 16.34
C LYS A 469 24.58 18.95 15.02
N GLN A 470 24.09 18.47 13.90
CA GLN A 470 24.63 18.81 12.59
C GLN A 470 24.29 20.26 12.21
N ALA A 471 23.08 20.73 12.53
CA ALA A 471 22.70 22.15 12.37
C ALA A 471 23.62 23.07 13.16
N ASP A 472 23.93 22.72 14.43
CA ASP A 472 24.86 23.49 15.27
C ASP A 472 26.27 23.56 14.64
N ILE A 473 26.77 22.45 14.08
CA ILE A 473 28.03 22.41 13.35
C ILE A 473 28.01 23.37 12.16
N TYR A 474 26.94 23.29 11.34
CA TYR A 474 26.82 24.17 10.16
C TYR A 474 26.69 25.65 10.56
N MET A 475 25.90 25.99 11.57
CA MET A 475 25.80 27.35 12.09
C MET A 475 27.14 27.88 12.63
N SER A 476 27.90 27.06 13.36
CA SER A 476 29.21 27.45 13.89
C SER A 476 30.24 27.80 12.80
N GLN A 477 30.09 27.23 11.61
CA GLN A 477 30.94 27.53 10.46
C GLN A 477 30.58 28.85 9.73
N LEU A 478 29.40 29.42 10.04
CA LEU A 478 28.89 30.64 9.41
C LEU A 478 29.32 31.92 10.15
N VAL A 479 29.84 31.81 11.36
CA VAL A 479 30.18 32.94 12.22
C VAL A 479 31.61 32.86 12.76
N THR A 480 32.22 34.02 12.92
CA THR A 480 33.47 34.18 13.66
C THR A 480 33.15 34.89 14.96
N LYS A 481 33.47 34.27 16.09
CA LYS A 481 33.35 34.94 17.39
C LYS A 481 34.50 35.95 17.56
N GLU A 482 34.14 37.18 17.91
CA GLU A 482 35.14 38.23 18.24
C GLU A 482 35.59 38.11 19.72
N ASN A 483 34.67 37.66 20.59
CA ASN A 483 34.91 37.43 22.02
C ASN A 483 34.33 36.11 22.48
N GLU A 484 34.85 35.52 23.56
CA GLU A 484 34.36 34.27 24.15
C GLU A 484 32.89 34.37 24.60
N ASN A 485 32.44 35.56 24.97
CA ASN A 485 31.08 35.81 25.45
C ASN A 485 30.08 36.19 24.33
N ASP A 486 30.48 36.14 23.07
CA ASP A 486 29.57 36.45 21.96
C ASP A 486 28.58 35.31 21.74
N VAL A 487 27.29 35.66 21.70
CA VAL A 487 26.18 34.76 21.34
C VAL A 487 25.59 35.22 20.04
N THR A 488 25.63 34.33 19.03
CA THR A 488 25.03 34.61 17.73
C THR A 488 23.65 33.94 17.69
N LEU A 489 22.64 34.73 17.34
CA LEU A 489 21.29 34.23 17.15
C LEU A 489 20.99 34.05 15.65
N PHE A 490 20.51 32.89 15.28
CA PHE A 490 20.13 32.59 13.92
C PHE A 490 18.61 32.61 13.79
N ASN A 491 18.08 33.28 12.75
CA ASN A 491 16.68 33.28 12.42
C ASN A 491 16.48 32.47 11.12
N SER A 492 15.85 31.33 11.22
CA SER A 492 15.59 30.44 10.09
C SER A 492 14.32 30.79 9.28
N PHE A 493 13.69 31.93 9.59
CA PHE A 493 12.52 32.41 8.86
C PHE A 493 12.89 33.61 7.98
N GLY A 494 12.20 33.77 6.86
CA GLY A 494 12.37 34.88 5.94
C GLY A 494 11.71 36.19 6.40
N PHE A 495 11.39 36.32 7.69
CA PHE A 495 10.79 37.53 8.29
C PHE A 495 11.32 37.77 9.71
N GLU A 496 11.21 39.00 10.16
CA GLU A 496 11.55 39.38 11.52
C GLU A 496 10.60 38.77 12.54
N ARG A 497 11.11 38.30 13.67
CA ARG A 497 10.30 37.81 14.77
C ARG A 497 10.83 38.22 16.12
N LYS A 498 9.94 38.41 17.09
CA LYS A 498 10.27 38.53 18.51
C LYS A 498 10.13 37.17 19.18
N THR A 499 11.14 36.71 19.88
CA THR A 499 11.14 35.43 20.57
C THR A 499 11.91 35.52 21.88
N VAL A 500 11.64 34.58 22.77
CA VAL A 500 12.44 34.35 23.95
C VAL A 500 13.58 33.40 23.58
N VAL A 501 14.79 33.73 23.98
CA VAL A 501 15.99 32.92 23.74
C VAL A 501 16.52 32.45 25.09
N GLU A 502 16.77 31.16 25.21
CA GLU A 502 17.47 30.58 26.35
C GLU A 502 18.98 30.74 26.14
N LEU A 503 19.62 31.47 27.02
CA LEU A 503 21.07 31.67 26.96
C LEU A 503 21.78 30.58 27.79
N PRO A 504 23.01 30.18 27.40
CA PRO A 504 23.82 29.26 28.19
C PRO A 504 24.02 29.74 29.63
N GLU A 505 24.10 28.85 30.58
CA GLU A 505 24.20 29.13 32.02
C GLU A 505 25.38 30.05 32.38
N ALA A 506 26.48 29.99 31.62
CA ALA A 506 27.63 30.88 31.76
C ALA A 506 27.30 32.38 31.62
N PHE A 507 26.14 32.73 31.06
CA PHE A 507 25.67 34.13 30.94
C PHE A 507 24.70 34.53 32.04
N ALA A 508 24.31 33.61 32.94
CA ALA A 508 23.32 33.85 34.00
C ALA A 508 23.82 34.84 35.07
N ASP A 509 25.12 34.87 35.38
CA ASP A 509 25.70 35.70 36.41
C ASP A 509 25.89 37.20 36.02
N GLY A 510 25.72 37.51 34.73
CA GLY A 510 25.85 38.89 34.19
C GLY A 510 24.52 39.54 33.77
N ALA A 511 23.41 38.85 33.84
CA ALA A 511 22.13 39.30 33.30
C ALA A 511 21.35 40.27 34.20
N LYS A 512 21.95 41.39 34.54
CA LYS A 512 21.22 42.60 34.91
C LYS A 512 21.03 43.42 33.64
N THR A 513 19.85 43.34 33.02
CA THR A 513 19.39 44.25 31.93
C THR A 513 20.50 44.72 30.97
N GLY A 514 20.85 43.88 30.02
CA GLY A 514 21.81 44.20 28.95
C GLY A 514 21.11 44.72 27.69
N VAL A 515 21.71 45.66 27.03
CA VAL A 515 21.36 46.06 25.66
C VAL A 515 21.99 45.06 24.71
N PHE A 516 21.18 44.24 24.05
CA PHE A 516 21.68 43.37 23.01
C PHE A 516 21.80 44.14 21.70
N ARG A 517 22.93 44.11 21.06
CA ARG A 517 23.14 44.64 19.71
C ARG A 517 22.76 43.52 18.72
N ILE A 518 21.67 43.72 17.99
CA ILE A 518 21.32 42.85 16.85
C ILE A 518 22.17 43.34 15.66
N ILE A 519 23.08 42.52 15.19
CA ILE A 519 23.78 42.72 13.92
C ILE A 519 22.95 41.98 12.86
N GLN A 520 22.39 42.74 11.93
CA GLN A 520 21.63 42.20 10.79
C GLN A 520 22.56 41.76 9.67
#